data_600d8a7d03f04b3e86787df0f5529b58
#
_entry.id   600d8a7d03f04b3e86787df0f5529b58
#
_cell.length_a   1.000
_cell.length_b   1.000
_cell.length_c   1.000
_cell.angle_alpha   90.00
_cell.angle_beta   90.00
_cell.angle_gamma   90.00
#
_symmetry.space_group_name_H-M   'P 1'
#
loop_
_entity.id
_entity.type
_entity.pdbx_description
1 polymer ?
#
loop_
_entity_poly.entity_id
_entity_poly.type
_entity_poly.pdbx_seq_one_letter_code
_entity_poly.pdbx_strand_id
1 'polypeptide(L)'
;MDSRKNTYFIKLIKSYSVLLIIILVLGIVFHLILSNNARKELLNENLTSLQKVTEQFSDCYSNMYLIAKRLAGNSSLAHLAESAPGERAFYYNAYLAKQDLVDMYSDYSLQPIQAYYVYLHQSDYIIRYNDFEEFYSFYKYSLNFDTSKYSLWKNTLNSSDSHNRFIQLSDFSSEYASGKNNYCYSV
;
A
#
# COMPACT_ATOMS: atom_id res chain seq x y z
N MET A 1 -23.04 -65.63 50.26
CA MET A 1 -22.98 -64.21 50.67
C MET A 1 -22.38 -63.34 49.60
N ASP A 2 -21.96 -63.82 48.42
CA ASP A 2 -21.23 -63.07 47.35
C ASP A 2 -22.15 -62.44 46.28
N SER A 3 -23.30 -62.91 46.03
CA SER A 3 -24.19 -62.50 44.94
C SER A 3 -24.69 -61.02 45.13
N ARG A 4 -24.99 -60.64 46.39
CA ARG A 4 -25.45 -59.23 46.66
C ARG A 4 -24.39 -58.17 46.49
N LYS A 5 -23.14 -58.46 46.83
CA LYS A 5 -22.04 -57.55 46.66
C LYS A 5 -21.77 -57.27 45.17
N ASN A 6 -21.87 -58.27 44.33
CA ASN A 6 -21.68 -58.15 42.89
C ASN A 6 -22.77 -57.28 42.24
N THR A 7 -24.01 -57.37 42.73
CA THR A 7 -25.14 -56.61 42.20
C THR A 7 -25.00 -55.08 42.55
N TYR A 8 -24.53 -54.76 43.75
CA TYR A 8 -24.26 -53.37 44.14
C TYR A 8 -23.09 -52.75 43.35
N PHE A 9 -22.04 -53.54 43.13
CA PHE A 9 -20.87 -53.12 42.35
C PHE A 9 -21.24 -52.80 40.88
N ILE A 10 -22.04 -53.68 40.25
CA ILE A 10 -22.53 -53.47 38.89
C ILE A 10 -23.43 -52.25 38.80
N LYS A 11 -24.30 -51.99 39.75
CA LYS A 11 -25.13 -50.77 39.79
C LYS A 11 -24.30 -49.52 39.94
N LEU A 12 -23.28 -49.55 40.77
CA LEU A 12 -22.37 -48.45 40.99
C LEU A 12 -21.59 -48.11 39.67
N ILE A 13 -21.02 -49.10 39.00
CA ILE A 13 -20.32 -48.93 37.71
C ILE A 13 -21.25 -48.32 36.66
N LYS A 14 -22.50 -48.85 36.54
CA LYS A 14 -23.48 -48.32 35.58
C LYS A 14 -23.80 -46.83 35.87
N SER A 15 -23.98 -46.46 37.14
CA SER A 15 -24.25 -45.08 37.51
C SER A 15 -23.08 -44.15 37.17
N TYR A 16 -21.85 -44.57 37.48
CA TYR A 16 -20.65 -43.78 37.11
C TYR A 16 -20.44 -43.69 35.60
N SER A 17 -20.70 -44.78 34.84
CA SER A 17 -20.60 -44.76 33.40
C SER A 17 -21.60 -43.79 32.75
N VAL A 18 -22.83 -43.75 33.24
CA VAL A 18 -23.82 -42.77 32.75
C VAL A 18 -23.40 -41.35 33.03
N LEU A 19 -22.88 -41.08 34.24
CA LEU A 19 -22.38 -39.72 34.60
C LEU A 19 -21.21 -39.31 33.75
N LEU A 20 -20.28 -40.22 33.47
CA LEU A 20 -19.12 -40.00 32.61
C LEU A 20 -19.55 -39.70 31.16
N ILE A 21 -20.54 -40.43 30.62
CA ILE A 21 -21.09 -40.17 29.28
C ILE A 21 -21.72 -38.76 29.21
N ILE A 22 -22.48 -38.37 30.24
CA ILE A 22 -23.10 -37.03 30.28
C ILE A 22 -22.03 -35.93 30.25
N ILE A 23 -20.98 -36.06 31.08
CA ILE A 23 -19.87 -35.10 31.10
C ILE A 23 -19.18 -35.03 29.74
N LEU A 24 -18.94 -36.16 29.11
CA LEU A 24 -18.30 -36.24 27.80
C LEU A 24 -19.15 -35.57 26.71
N VAL A 25 -20.45 -35.83 26.69
CA VAL A 25 -21.38 -35.18 25.74
C VAL A 25 -21.42 -33.67 25.97
N LEU A 26 -21.51 -33.20 27.21
CA LEU A 26 -21.47 -31.77 27.53
C LEU A 26 -20.16 -31.13 27.09
N GLY A 27 -19.02 -31.80 27.30
CA GLY A 27 -17.70 -31.36 26.85
C GLY A 27 -17.62 -31.19 25.32
N ILE A 28 -18.14 -32.15 24.57
CA ILE A 28 -18.19 -32.09 23.11
C ILE A 28 -19.07 -30.91 22.65
N VAL A 29 -20.28 -30.76 23.21
CA VAL A 29 -21.19 -29.69 22.85
C VAL A 29 -20.55 -28.29 23.15
N PHE A 30 -19.94 -28.15 24.31
CA PHE A 30 -19.25 -26.93 24.70
C PHE A 30 -18.09 -26.63 23.77
N HIS A 31 -17.29 -27.63 23.41
CA HIS A 31 -16.19 -27.48 22.45
C HIS A 31 -16.68 -27.03 21.07
N LEU A 32 -17.76 -27.60 20.58
CA LEU A 32 -18.34 -27.22 19.28
C LEU A 32 -18.86 -25.78 19.28
N ILE A 33 -19.52 -25.36 20.39
CA ILE A 33 -20.00 -23.99 20.52
C ILE A 33 -18.83 -22.98 20.56
N LEU A 34 -17.81 -23.26 21.37
CA LEU A 34 -16.60 -22.40 21.45
C LEU A 34 -15.87 -22.31 20.10
N SER A 35 -15.66 -23.46 19.45
CA SER A 35 -14.99 -23.50 18.14
C SER A 35 -15.75 -22.70 17.08
N ASN A 36 -17.08 -22.81 17.06
CA ASN A 36 -17.91 -22.09 16.11
C ASN A 36 -17.93 -20.58 16.38
N ASN A 37 -17.96 -20.18 17.64
CA ASN A 37 -17.90 -18.77 18.03
C ASN A 37 -16.54 -18.15 17.70
N ALA A 38 -15.43 -18.83 18.03
CA ALA A 38 -14.08 -18.38 17.69
C ALA A 38 -13.89 -18.25 16.18
N ARG A 39 -14.42 -19.19 15.39
CA ARG A 39 -14.37 -19.09 13.93
C ARG A 39 -15.16 -17.89 13.38
N LYS A 40 -16.34 -17.61 13.93
CA LYS A 40 -17.15 -16.43 13.55
C LYS A 40 -16.44 -15.13 13.89
N GLU A 41 -15.83 -15.06 15.08
CA GLU A 41 -15.08 -13.89 15.54
C GLU A 41 -13.89 -13.62 14.63
N LEU A 42 -13.06 -14.62 14.32
CA LEU A 42 -11.94 -14.51 13.37
C LEU A 42 -12.40 -14.08 11.96
N LEU A 43 -13.52 -14.60 11.48
CA LEU A 43 -14.06 -14.16 10.19
C LEU A 43 -14.49 -12.71 10.21
N ASN A 44 -15.16 -12.26 11.27
CA ASN A 44 -15.58 -10.86 11.42
C ASN A 44 -14.37 -9.91 11.55
N GLU A 45 -13.37 -10.28 12.33
CA GLU A 45 -12.13 -9.51 12.44
C GLU A 45 -11.40 -9.38 11.10
N ASN A 46 -11.31 -10.48 10.34
CA ASN A 46 -10.70 -10.48 9.02
C ASN A 46 -11.48 -9.61 8.03
N LEU A 47 -12.82 -9.69 8.03
CA LEU A 47 -13.68 -8.85 7.19
C LEU A 47 -13.53 -7.38 7.53
N THR A 48 -13.54 -7.04 8.82
CA THR A 48 -13.34 -5.65 9.29
C THR A 48 -11.97 -5.12 8.90
N SER A 49 -10.93 -5.93 9.03
CA SER A 49 -9.57 -5.58 8.62
C SER A 49 -9.49 -5.36 7.11
N LEU A 50 -10.12 -6.21 6.32
CA LEU A 50 -10.18 -6.08 4.86
C LEU A 50 -10.92 -4.81 4.43
N GLN A 51 -12.05 -4.50 5.07
CA GLN A 51 -12.79 -3.27 4.82
C GLN A 51 -11.94 -2.04 5.10
N LYS A 52 -11.26 -2.01 6.25
CA LYS A 52 -10.37 -0.91 6.62
C LYS A 52 -9.22 -0.71 5.62
N VAL A 53 -8.61 -1.80 5.15
CA VAL A 53 -7.55 -1.73 4.11
C VAL A 53 -8.13 -1.20 2.79
N THR A 54 -9.32 -1.63 2.42
CA THR A 54 -10.00 -1.16 1.19
C THR A 54 -10.32 0.33 1.26
N GLU A 55 -10.84 0.81 2.40
CA GLU A 55 -11.10 2.23 2.63
C GLU A 55 -9.81 3.05 2.57
N GLN A 56 -8.75 2.62 3.25
CA GLN A 56 -7.44 3.30 3.21
C GLN A 56 -6.87 3.35 1.78
N PHE A 57 -7.04 2.28 1.01
CA PHE A 57 -6.59 2.25 -0.38
C PHE A 57 -7.42 3.20 -1.25
N SER A 58 -8.73 3.23 -1.06
CA SER A 58 -9.64 4.15 -1.77
C SER A 58 -9.31 5.61 -1.47
N ASP A 59 -9.05 5.95 -0.21
CA ASP A 59 -8.67 7.29 0.21
C ASP A 59 -7.31 7.69 -0.39
N CYS A 60 -6.34 6.77 -0.37
CA CYS A 60 -5.04 6.99 -1.00
C CYS A 60 -5.17 7.26 -2.50
N TYR A 61 -5.95 6.44 -3.21
CA TYR A 61 -6.19 6.60 -4.64
C TYR A 61 -6.88 7.94 -4.96
N SER A 62 -7.90 8.30 -4.18
CA SER A 62 -8.60 9.58 -4.31
C SER A 62 -7.67 10.78 -4.11
N ASN A 63 -6.81 10.72 -3.11
CA ASN A 63 -5.81 11.76 -2.84
C ASN A 63 -4.78 11.86 -3.98
N MET A 64 -4.29 10.74 -4.51
CA MET A 64 -3.39 10.76 -5.67
C MET A 64 -4.05 11.40 -6.88
N TYR A 65 -5.31 11.06 -7.17
CA TYR A 65 -6.07 11.64 -8.28
C TYR A 65 -6.27 13.15 -8.10
N LEU A 66 -6.61 13.62 -6.90
CA LEU A 66 -6.77 15.04 -6.60
C LEU A 66 -5.47 15.82 -6.77
N ILE A 67 -4.34 15.27 -6.30
CA ILE A 67 -3.01 15.86 -6.49
C ILE A 67 -2.68 15.95 -7.98
N ALA A 68 -2.86 14.86 -8.73
CA ALA A 68 -2.59 14.84 -10.16
C ALA A 68 -3.43 15.87 -10.92
N LYS A 69 -4.73 15.97 -10.61
CA LYS A 69 -5.63 16.97 -11.20
C LYS A 69 -5.18 18.40 -10.88
N ARG A 70 -4.74 18.67 -9.66
CA ARG A 70 -4.24 19.99 -9.24
C ARG A 70 -2.92 20.32 -9.92
N LEU A 71 -2.02 19.34 -10.05
CA LEU A 71 -0.77 19.49 -10.80
C LEU A 71 -1.01 19.80 -12.28
N ALA A 72 -1.91 19.06 -12.92
CA ALA A 72 -2.29 19.28 -14.32
C ALA A 72 -2.93 20.65 -14.57
N GLY A 73 -3.61 21.23 -13.58
CA GLY A 73 -4.19 22.57 -13.65
C GLY A 73 -3.28 23.70 -13.19
N ASN A 74 -2.03 23.40 -12.81
CA ASN A 74 -1.11 24.42 -12.30
C ASN A 74 -0.45 25.19 -13.44
N SER A 75 -0.67 26.52 -13.47
CA SER A 75 -0.16 27.40 -14.54
C SER A 75 1.36 27.52 -14.55
N SER A 76 2.01 27.50 -13.39
CA SER A 76 3.47 27.59 -13.29
C SER A 76 4.14 26.35 -13.87
N LEU A 77 3.56 25.16 -13.64
CA LEU A 77 4.00 23.90 -14.25
C LEU A 77 3.77 23.90 -15.76
N ALA A 78 2.64 24.42 -16.23
CA ALA A 78 2.36 24.53 -17.67
C ALA A 78 3.39 25.45 -18.36
N HIS A 79 3.66 26.64 -17.81
CA HIS A 79 4.68 27.53 -18.34
C HIS A 79 6.10 26.95 -18.28
N LEU A 80 6.40 26.17 -17.24
CA LEU A 80 7.68 25.46 -17.17
C LEU A 80 7.79 24.38 -18.25
N ALA A 81 6.73 23.62 -18.48
CA ALA A 81 6.70 22.57 -19.51
C ALA A 81 6.89 23.12 -20.93
N GLU A 82 6.43 24.33 -21.20
CA GLU A 82 6.56 25.04 -22.49
C GLU A 82 7.92 25.71 -22.67
N SER A 83 8.69 25.93 -21.58
CA SER A 83 9.97 26.63 -21.59
C SER A 83 11.11 25.67 -22.00
N ALA A 84 12.09 26.20 -22.78
CA ALA A 84 13.24 25.41 -23.19
C ALA A 84 14.37 25.44 -22.13
N PRO A 85 15.03 24.29 -21.86
CA PRO A 85 16.21 24.24 -20.99
C PRO A 85 17.32 25.20 -21.51
N GLY A 86 17.96 25.89 -20.57
CA GLY A 86 19.00 26.87 -20.91
C GLY A 86 18.50 28.31 -21.06
N GLU A 87 17.22 28.54 -21.20
CA GLU A 87 16.64 29.86 -21.18
C GLU A 87 16.50 30.40 -19.75
N ARG A 88 16.65 31.70 -19.56
CA ARG A 88 16.43 32.33 -18.25
C ARG A 88 15.00 32.11 -17.73
N ALA A 89 14.03 32.11 -18.63
CA ALA A 89 12.63 31.86 -18.32
C ALA A 89 12.40 30.47 -17.74
N PHE A 90 13.12 29.44 -18.23
CA PHE A 90 13.02 28.09 -17.75
C PHE A 90 13.32 27.97 -16.24
N TYR A 91 14.43 28.52 -15.78
CA TYR A 91 14.79 28.46 -14.36
C TYR A 91 13.90 29.32 -13.49
N TYR A 92 13.40 30.43 -14.02
CA TYR A 92 12.42 31.26 -13.31
C TYR A 92 11.06 30.54 -13.15
N ASN A 93 10.58 29.94 -14.22
CA ASN A 93 9.35 29.15 -14.18
C ASN A 93 9.49 27.92 -13.27
N ALA A 94 10.66 27.27 -13.24
CA ALA A 94 10.96 26.19 -12.31
C ALA A 94 10.91 26.67 -10.85
N TYR A 95 11.42 27.86 -10.57
CA TYR A 95 11.34 28.46 -9.22
C TYR A 95 9.89 28.70 -8.80
N LEU A 96 9.05 29.27 -9.67
CA LEU A 96 7.63 29.50 -9.38
C LEU A 96 6.88 28.19 -9.19
N ALA A 97 7.06 27.23 -10.09
CA ALA A 97 6.45 25.92 -10.00
C ALA A 97 6.84 25.20 -8.69
N LYS A 98 8.10 25.31 -8.28
CA LYS A 98 8.58 24.76 -7.01
C LYS A 98 7.88 25.40 -5.80
N GLN A 99 7.65 26.70 -5.79
CA GLN A 99 6.90 27.38 -4.72
C GLN A 99 5.46 26.82 -4.64
N ASP A 100 4.78 26.72 -5.77
CA ASP A 100 3.42 26.15 -5.82
C ASP A 100 3.40 24.70 -5.32
N LEU A 101 4.44 23.91 -5.62
CA LEU A 101 4.56 22.53 -5.13
C LEU A 101 4.81 22.47 -3.62
N VAL A 102 5.55 23.41 -3.04
CA VAL A 102 5.75 23.51 -1.58
C VAL A 102 4.43 23.80 -0.88
N ASP A 103 3.65 24.75 -1.41
CA ASP A 103 2.34 25.09 -0.86
C ASP A 103 1.38 23.89 -0.94
N MET A 104 1.37 23.23 -2.09
CA MET A 104 0.60 21.99 -2.24
C MET A 104 1.04 20.88 -1.28
N TYR A 105 2.33 20.72 -1.06
CA TYR A 105 2.85 19.68 -0.15
C TYR A 105 2.46 19.94 1.30
N SER A 106 2.41 21.20 1.73
CA SER A 106 2.01 21.58 3.08
C SER A 106 0.49 21.46 3.32
N ASP A 107 -0.32 21.65 2.27
CA ASP A 107 -1.78 21.59 2.37
C ASP A 107 -2.35 20.17 2.53
N TYR A 108 -1.59 19.15 2.11
CA TYR A 108 -2.06 17.77 2.14
C TYR A 108 -1.36 16.96 3.23
N SER A 109 -2.16 16.31 4.07
CA SER A 109 -1.71 15.15 4.83
C SER A 109 -1.48 14.01 3.84
N LEU A 110 -0.28 13.95 3.25
CA LEU A 110 0.08 13.02 2.16
C LEU A 110 0.24 11.56 2.61
N GLN A 111 -0.12 11.23 3.84
CA GLN A 111 -0.12 9.84 4.24
C GLN A 111 -1.29 9.11 3.54
N PRO A 112 -1.01 8.01 2.85
CA PRO A 112 0.24 7.23 2.77
C PRO A 112 1.19 7.60 1.62
N ILE A 113 0.99 8.73 0.93
CA ILE A 113 1.84 9.18 -0.18
C ILE A 113 3.15 9.74 0.39
N GLN A 114 4.29 9.10 0.09
CA GLN A 114 5.59 9.52 0.59
C GLN A 114 6.16 10.73 -0.15
N ALA A 115 5.94 10.78 -1.46
CA ALA A 115 6.40 11.87 -2.31
C ALA A 115 5.65 11.85 -3.65
N TYR A 116 5.60 13.00 -4.31
CA TYR A 116 5.17 13.11 -5.69
C TYR A 116 6.21 13.88 -6.50
N TYR A 117 6.28 13.56 -7.78
CA TYR A 117 7.23 14.12 -8.73
C TYR A 117 6.50 14.47 -10.01
N VAL A 118 6.91 15.54 -10.66
CA VAL A 118 6.40 15.92 -11.98
C VAL A 118 7.54 15.78 -12.97
N TYR A 119 7.39 14.87 -13.94
CA TYR A 119 8.33 14.67 -15.03
C TYR A 119 7.95 15.54 -16.21
N LEU A 120 8.89 16.37 -16.66
CA LEU A 120 8.75 17.28 -17.79
C LEU A 120 9.32 16.59 -19.04
N HIS A 121 8.47 15.98 -19.81
CA HIS A 121 8.85 15.10 -20.93
C HIS A 121 9.70 15.83 -21.99
N GLN A 122 9.36 17.08 -22.33
CA GLN A 122 10.06 17.84 -23.37
C GLN A 122 11.47 18.27 -22.98
N SER A 123 11.66 18.65 -21.73
CA SER A 123 12.94 19.14 -21.21
C SER A 123 13.81 18.04 -20.59
N ASP A 124 13.25 16.87 -20.31
CA ASP A 124 13.90 15.77 -19.58
C ASP A 124 14.33 16.16 -18.16
N TYR A 125 13.52 16.99 -17.51
CA TYR A 125 13.68 17.41 -16.13
C TYR A 125 12.60 16.84 -15.23
N ILE A 126 12.90 16.78 -13.95
CA ILE A 126 11.94 16.42 -12.91
C ILE A 126 11.89 17.55 -11.87
N ILE A 127 10.68 17.84 -11.41
CA ILE A 127 10.45 18.82 -10.34
C ILE A 127 9.68 18.19 -9.19
N ARG A 128 10.07 18.53 -7.99
CA ARG A 128 9.42 18.22 -6.72
C ARG A 128 9.44 19.44 -5.80
N TYR A 129 8.73 19.39 -4.69
CA TYR A 129 8.62 20.54 -3.77
C TYR A 129 9.96 21.10 -3.28
N ASN A 130 10.99 20.27 -3.18
CA ASN A 130 12.31 20.68 -2.64
C ASN A 130 13.43 20.69 -3.68
N ASP A 131 13.19 20.21 -4.91
CA ASP A 131 14.25 20.03 -5.88
C ASP A 131 13.78 20.16 -7.33
N PHE A 132 14.73 20.47 -8.23
CA PHE A 132 14.56 20.55 -9.66
C PHE A 132 15.87 20.14 -10.33
N GLU A 133 15.86 19.01 -11.02
CA GLU A 133 17.07 18.38 -11.57
C GLU A 133 16.80 17.64 -12.88
N GLU A 134 17.86 17.33 -13.62
CA GLU A 134 17.79 16.48 -14.80
C GLU A 134 17.26 15.09 -14.41
N PHE A 135 16.42 14.51 -15.26
CA PHE A 135 15.77 13.24 -14.98
C PHE A 135 16.78 12.09 -14.78
N TYR A 136 17.89 12.08 -15.54
CA TYR A 136 18.94 11.07 -15.35
C TYR A 136 19.62 11.19 -13.97
N SER A 137 19.90 12.41 -13.52
CA SER A 137 20.48 12.67 -12.21
C SER A 137 19.56 12.22 -11.10
N PHE A 138 18.28 12.52 -11.21
CA PHE A 138 17.26 12.05 -10.29
C PHE A 138 17.19 10.51 -10.23
N TYR A 139 17.15 9.85 -11.38
CA TYR A 139 17.11 8.39 -11.49
C TYR A 139 18.30 7.73 -10.80
N LYS A 140 19.50 8.26 -11.07
CA LYS A 140 20.75 7.70 -10.56
C LYS A 140 20.99 7.99 -9.09
N TYR A 141 20.78 9.23 -8.65
CA TYR A 141 21.22 9.67 -7.32
C TYR A 141 20.06 9.75 -6.31
N SER A 142 18.88 10.21 -6.71
CA SER A 142 17.74 10.34 -5.81
C SER A 142 16.98 9.03 -5.64
N LEU A 143 16.76 8.29 -6.71
CA LEU A 143 16.12 6.96 -6.64
C LEU A 143 17.12 5.83 -6.40
N ASN A 144 18.41 6.05 -6.66
CA ASN A 144 19.47 5.04 -6.58
C ASN A 144 19.14 3.78 -7.40
N PHE A 145 18.65 3.97 -8.61
CA PHE A 145 18.25 2.89 -9.52
C PHE A 145 19.43 2.43 -10.39
N ASP A 146 19.31 1.21 -10.92
CA ASP A 146 20.29 0.64 -11.82
C ASP A 146 20.32 1.39 -13.13
N THR A 147 21.44 2.07 -13.40
CA THR A 147 21.62 2.89 -14.61
C THR A 147 21.52 2.09 -15.91
N SER A 148 21.75 0.77 -15.89
CA SER A 148 21.54 -0.10 -17.05
C SER A 148 20.07 -0.20 -17.47
N LYS A 149 19.15 0.07 -16.55
CA LYS A 149 17.69 0.02 -16.76
C LYS A 149 17.08 1.40 -17.04
N TYR A 150 17.88 2.46 -17.12
CA TYR A 150 17.37 3.82 -17.31
C TYR A 150 16.49 3.98 -18.56
N SER A 151 16.91 3.43 -19.69
CA SER A 151 16.12 3.48 -20.93
C SER A 151 14.78 2.75 -20.80
N LEU A 152 14.77 1.63 -20.08
CA LEU A 152 13.56 0.87 -19.82
C LEU A 152 12.60 1.69 -18.94
N TRP A 153 13.10 2.31 -17.88
CA TRP A 153 12.33 3.20 -17.00
C TRP A 153 11.70 4.36 -17.77
N LYS A 154 12.53 5.07 -18.55
CA LYS A 154 12.08 6.20 -19.37
C LYS A 154 11.00 5.78 -20.38
N ASN A 155 11.19 4.65 -21.07
CA ASN A 155 10.19 4.11 -21.99
C ASN A 155 8.90 3.70 -21.27
N THR A 156 9.01 3.16 -20.05
CA THR A 156 7.85 2.80 -19.24
C THR A 156 7.02 4.03 -18.87
N LEU A 157 7.64 5.13 -18.49
CA LEU A 157 6.94 6.38 -18.17
C LEU A 157 6.33 7.05 -19.41
N ASN A 158 6.97 6.95 -20.56
CA ASN A 158 6.51 7.59 -21.79
C ASN A 158 5.51 6.75 -22.59
N SER A 159 5.27 5.50 -22.19
CA SER A 159 4.29 4.66 -22.89
C SER A 159 2.87 5.09 -22.55
N SER A 160 1.99 5.11 -23.55
CA SER A 160 0.56 5.38 -23.35
C SER A 160 -0.11 4.43 -22.36
N ASP A 161 0.45 3.23 -22.20
CA ASP A 161 -0.03 2.21 -21.26
C ASP A 161 0.39 2.48 -19.81
N SER A 162 1.25 3.48 -19.55
CA SER A 162 1.73 3.81 -18.20
C SER A 162 0.79 4.73 -17.43
N HIS A 163 -0.19 5.32 -18.10
CA HIS A 163 -1.14 6.21 -17.43
C HIS A 163 -2.08 5.43 -16.51
N ASN A 164 -2.31 5.98 -15.32
CA ASN A 164 -3.22 5.42 -14.31
C ASN A 164 -2.87 3.98 -13.87
N ARG A 165 -1.60 3.64 -13.76
CA ARG A 165 -1.18 2.32 -13.27
C ARG A 165 -0.12 2.40 -12.18
N PHE A 166 -0.05 1.34 -11.39
CA PHE A 166 1.04 1.13 -10.44
C PHE A 166 2.23 0.47 -11.11
N ILE A 167 3.41 1.05 -10.92
CA ILE A 167 4.68 0.54 -11.40
C ILE A 167 5.48 0.05 -10.19
N GLN A 168 5.94 -1.18 -10.22
CA GLN A 168 6.75 -1.74 -9.14
C GLN A 168 8.19 -1.25 -9.26
N LEU A 169 8.66 -0.52 -8.26
CA LEU A 169 9.99 0.10 -8.28
C LEU A 169 11.13 -0.90 -8.11
N SER A 170 10.87 -2.07 -7.53
CA SER A 170 11.87 -3.14 -7.40
C SER A 170 12.45 -3.60 -8.74
N ASP A 171 11.68 -3.48 -9.83
CA ASP A 171 12.13 -3.88 -11.16
C ASP A 171 13.29 -3.00 -11.67
N PHE A 172 13.46 -1.81 -11.11
CA PHE A 172 14.45 -0.80 -11.48
C PHE A 172 15.52 -0.58 -10.40
N SER A 173 15.31 -1.09 -9.19
CA SER A 173 16.27 -0.94 -8.08
C SER A 173 17.57 -1.70 -8.35
N SER A 174 18.67 -1.17 -7.82
CA SER A 174 19.94 -1.90 -7.75
C SER A 174 19.81 -3.06 -6.76
N GLU A 175 20.62 -4.12 -6.89
CA GLU A 175 20.63 -5.29 -6.00
C GLU A 175 20.74 -4.93 -4.52
N TYR A 176 21.33 -3.79 -4.19
CA TYR A 176 21.50 -3.30 -2.82
C TYR A 176 20.24 -2.63 -2.21
N ALA A 177 19.24 -2.29 -3.02
CA ALA A 177 18.01 -1.63 -2.58
C ALA A 177 16.82 -2.60 -2.40
N SER A 178 17.01 -3.89 -2.57
CA SER A 178 15.98 -4.92 -2.66
C SER A 178 15.40 -5.33 -1.30
N GLY A 179 14.81 -4.40 -0.57
CA GLY A 179 14.16 -4.74 0.72
C GLY A 179 12.79 -4.15 0.95
N LYS A 180 12.32 -3.26 0.07
CA LYS A 180 11.00 -2.62 0.21
C LYS A 180 10.23 -2.73 -1.09
N ASN A 181 9.06 -3.35 -1.03
CA ASN A 181 8.08 -3.31 -2.13
C ASN A 181 7.51 -1.89 -2.20
N ASN A 182 8.17 -1.03 -2.95
CA ASN A 182 7.70 0.32 -3.24
C ASN A 182 7.04 0.34 -4.62
N TYR A 183 5.94 1.08 -4.73
CA TYR A 183 5.22 1.29 -5.98
C TYR A 183 5.20 2.77 -6.31
N CYS A 184 5.31 3.08 -7.60
CA CYS A 184 5.03 4.41 -8.15
C CYS A 184 3.69 4.34 -8.88
N TYR A 185 2.86 5.36 -8.70
CA TYR A 185 1.63 5.53 -9.48
C TYR A 185 1.87 6.62 -10.52
N SER A 186 1.69 6.28 -11.79
CA SER A 186 1.80 7.21 -12.91
C SER A 186 0.41 7.64 -13.35
N VAL A 187 0.22 8.92 -13.57
CA VAL A 187 -1.03 9.55 -14.03
C VAL A 187 -0.83 10.18 -15.39
#